data_dfdff52faa01b7c681adcd9d467b7b6a
#
_entry.id   dfdff52faa01b7c681adcd9d467b7b6a
#
_cell.length_a   1.000
_cell.length_b   1.000
_cell.length_c   1.000
_cell.angle_alpha   90.00
_cell.angle_beta   90.00
_cell.angle_gamma   90.00
#
_symmetry.space_group_name_H-M   'P 1'
#
loop_
_entity.id
_entity.type
_entity.pdbx_description
1 polymer ?
#
loop_
_entity_poly.entity_id
_entity_poly.type
_entity_poly.pdbx_seq_one_letter_code
_entity_poly.pdbx_strand_id
1 'polypeptide(L)'
;MQRPIRAIAYGFLTWWIWFGFIGISQLLPTSVTSAPAFPSVRLLVLVLLVVFFAVDYLRRIGAGSVREGLAVGVTWAVLMVANDIGHLLFMEPTDIGAYLTTFAPLYAWIPLATTIVFGRLSTRTEHAA
;
A
#
# COMPACT_ATOMS: atom_id res chain seq x y z
N MET A 1 1.72 -17.78 -0.17
CA MET A 1 1.78 -16.79 0.93
C MET A 1 1.96 -17.53 2.25
N GLN A 2 3.07 -17.30 2.96
CA GLN A 2 3.43 -18.10 4.16
C GLN A 2 2.56 -17.76 5.38
N ARG A 3 2.15 -16.51 5.54
CA ARG A 3 1.31 -16.07 6.68
C ARG A 3 0.17 -15.18 6.19
N PRO A 4 -0.89 -15.75 5.59
CA PRO A 4 -1.95 -14.99 4.93
C PRO A 4 -2.67 -14.02 5.87
N ILE A 5 -3.01 -14.44 7.08
CA ILE A 5 -3.71 -13.60 8.07
C ILE A 5 -2.88 -12.33 8.39
N ARG A 6 -1.56 -12.50 8.55
CA ARG A 6 -0.68 -11.36 8.83
C ARG A 6 -0.54 -10.42 7.63
N ALA A 7 -0.46 -10.97 6.41
CA ALA A 7 -0.43 -10.17 5.20
C ALA A 7 -1.71 -9.33 5.04
N ILE A 8 -2.87 -9.94 5.28
CA ILE A 8 -4.17 -9.26 5.27
C ILE A 8 -4.21 -8.16 6.35
N ALA A 9 -3.79 -8.46 7.59
CA ALA A 9 -3.76 -7.49 8.67
C ALA A 9 -2.87 -6.27 8.34
N TYR A 10 -1.71 -6.49 7.72
CA TYR A 10 -0.83 -5.40 7.29
C TYR A 10 -1.41 -4.60 6.12
N GLY A 11 -2.10 -5.25 5.18
CA GLY A 11 -2.82 -4.54 4.12
C GLY A 11 -3.90 -3.61 4.68
N PHE A 12 -4.70 -4.10 5.62
CA PHE A 12 -5.69 -3.28 6.34
C PHE A 12 -5.03 -2.14 7.12
N LEU A 13 -3.96 -2.41 7.87
CA LEU A 13 -3.26 -1.39 8.65
C LEU A 13 -2.64 -0.32 7.75
N THR A 14 -2.06 -0.71 6.62
CA THR A 14 -1.55 0.23 5.62
C THR A 14 -2.66 1.13 5.09
N TRP A 15 -3.84 0.56 4.75
CA TRP A 15 -4.99 1.32 4.29
C TRP A 15 -5.50 2.28 5.37
N TRP A 16 -5.68 1.82 6.62
CA TRP A 16 -6.14 2.67 7.72
C TRP A 16 -5.23 3.86 7.99
N ILE A 17 -3.92 3.64 8.01
CA ILE A 17 -2.94 4.71 8.22
C ILE A 17 -2.96 5.68 7.04
N TRP A 18 -3.00 5.15 5.82
CA TRP A 18 -3.09 5.95 4.61
C TRP A 18 -4.38 6.78 4.57
N PHE A 19 -5.52 6.16 4.85
CA PHE A 19 -6.81 6.81 4.91
C PHE A 19 -6.85 7.91 5.99
N GLY A 20 -6.32 7.62 7.17
CA GLY A 20 -6.16 8.60 8.26
C GLY A 20 -5.28 9.78 7.85
N PHE A 21 -4.17 9.51 7.15
CA PHE A 21 -3.31 10.58 6.61
C PHE A 21 -4.06 11.46 5.59
N ILE A 22 -4.82 10.86 4.68
CA ILE A 22 -5.68 11.60 3.74
C ILE A 22 -6.68 12.49 4.51
N GLY A 23 -7.38 11.91 5.50
CA GLY A 23 -8.35 12.65 6.33
C GLY A 23 -7.72 13.83 7.05
N ILE A 24 -6.59 13.63 7.74
CA ILE A 24 -5.85 14.70 8.41
C ILE A 24 -5.37 15.75 7.41
N SER A 25 -4.96 15.34 6.22
CA SER A 25 -4.51 16.28 5.19
C SER A 25 -5.60 17.25 4.71
N GLN A 26 -6.88 16.90 4.88
CA GLN A 26 -7.99 17.83 4.57
C GLN A 26 -8.12 18.98 5.58
N LEU A 27 -7.51 18.84 6.75
CA LEU A 27 -7.48 19.90 7.76
C LEU A 27 -6.39 20.94 7.50
N LEU A 28 -5.50 20.69 6.55
CA LEU A 28 -4.45 21.63 6.17
C LEU A 28 -5.02 22.82 5.39
N PRO A 29 -4.38 24.00 5.49
CA PRO A 29 -4.78 25.15 4.69
C PRO A 29 -4.78 24.85 3.20
N THR A 30 -5.73 25.42 2.46
CA THR A 30 -5.88 25.23 1.01
C THR A 30 -4.59 25.57 0.24
N SER A 31 -3.83 26.55 0.71
CA SER A 31 -2.53 26.91 0.14
C SER A 31 -1.52 25.77 0.15
N VAL A 32 -1.61 24.87 1.12
CA VAL A 32 -0.74 23.68 1.22
C VAL A 32 -1.28 22.57 0.32
N THR A 33 -2.58 22.28 0.41
CA THR A 33 -3.20 21.17 -0.32
C THR A 33 -3.30 21.42 -1.82
N SER A 34 -3.35 22.68 -2.27
CA SER A 34 -3.32 23.07 -3.68
C SER A 34 -1.90 23.21 -4.26
N ALA A 35 -0.85 23.09 -3.43
CA ALA A 35 0.52 23.15 -3.91
C ALA A 35 0.81 22.00 -4.91
N PRO A 36 1.48 22.26 -6.06
CA PRO A 36 1.74 21.24 -7.09
C PRO A 36 2.51 20.03 -6.57
N ALA A 37 3.30 20.19 -5.51
CA ALA A 37 4.06 19.08 -4.88
C ALA A 37 3.22 18.19 -3.97
N PHE A 38 2.01 18.62 -3.56
CA PHE A 38 1.23 17.90 -2.56
C PHE A 38 0.81 16.46 -2.97
N PRO A 39 0.40 16.20 -4.23
CA PRO A 39 0.15 14.83 -4.69
C PRO A 39 1.39 13.92 -4.58
N SER A 40 2.59 14.47 -4.86
CA SER A 40 3.86 13.73 -4.73
C SER A 40 4.17 13.39 -3.28
N VAL A 41 3.90 14.29 -2.35
CA VAL A 41 4.04 14.02 -0.90
C VAL A 41 3.11 12.90 -0.46
N ARG A 42 1.85 12.92 -0.90
CA ARG A 42 0.91 11.83 -0.63
C ARG A 42 1.43 10.49 -1.15
N LEU A 43 1.85 10.45 -2.40
CA LEU A 43 2.40 9.22 -2.98
C LEU A 43 3.63 8.73 -2.21
N LEU A 44 4.53 9.63 -1.83
CA LEU A 44 5.72 9.29 -1.04
C LEU A 44 5.35 8.65 0.31
N VAL A 45 4.36 9.19 1.03
CA VAL A 45 3.87 8.61 2.29
C VAL A 45 3.35 7.20 2.07
N LEU A 46 2.54 6.97 1.03
CA LEU A 46 2.04 5.64 0.70
C LEU A 46 3.18 4.67 0.38
N VAL A 47 4.17 5.09 -0.41
CA VAL A 47 5.36 4.28 -0.73
C VAL A 47 6.10 3.88 0.55
N LEU A 48 6.35 4.83 1.44
CA LEU A 48 7.05 4.57 2.70
C LEU A 48 6.28 3.59 3.59
N LEU A 49 4.96 3.71 3.69
CA LEU A 49 4.11 2.76 4.43
C LEU A 49 4.19 1.35 3.85
N VAL A 50 4.05 1.22 2.53
CA VAL A 50 4.12 -0.08 1.85
C VAL A 50 5.48 -0.74 2.05
N VAL A 51 6.56 0.01 1.86
CA VAL A 51 7.93 -0.50 2.05
C VAL A 51 8.17 -0.89 3.51
N PHE A 52 7.76 -0.05 4.46
CA PHE A 52 7.90 -0.33 5.89
C PHE A 52 7.22 -1.66 6.28
N PHE A 53 5.95 -1.82 5.92
CA PHE A 53 5.21 -3.03 6.25
C PHE A 53 5.69 -4.26 5.47
N ALA A 54 6.17 -4.09 4.23
CA ALA A 54 6.77 -5.19 3.47
C ALA A 54 8.05 -5.70 4.14
N VAL A 55 8.91 -4.80 4.60
CA VAL A 55 10.14 -5.14 5.33
C VAL A 55 9.83 -5.82 6.67
N ASP A 56 8.87 -5.27 7.45
CA ASP A 56 8.50 -5.86 8.74
C ASP A 56 7.85 -7.25 8.55
N TYR A 57 6.99 -7.41 7.55
CA TYR A 57 6.43 -8.71 7.20
C TYR A 57 7.52 -9.72 6.86
N LEU A 58 8.46 -9.34 5.99
CA LEU A 58 9.56 -10.19 5.55
C LEU A 58 10.45 -10.63 6.72
N ARG A 59 10.82 -9.70 7.60
CA ARG A 59 11.59 -10.00 8.82
C ARG A 59 10.91 -11.04 9.71
N ARG A 60 9.58 -11.02 9.78
CA ARG A 60 8.81 -11.93 10.64
C ARG A 60 8.54 -13.30 10.02
N ILE A 61 8.64 -13.45 8.70
CA ILE A 61 8.54 -14.78 8.05
C ILE A 61 9.89 -15.48 7.94
N GLY A 62 11.00 -14.75 8.11
CA GLY A 62 12.37 -15.29 8.14
C GLY A 62 12.96 -15.66 6.78
N ALA A 63 12.14 -16.00 5.79
CA ALA A 63 12.57 -16.28 4.43
C ALA A 63 11.50 -15.79 3.46
N GLY A 64 11.88 -14.89 2.57
CA GLY A 64 11.01 -14.35 1.53
C GLY A 64 11.45 -14.81 0.15
N SER A 65 10.52 -14.78 -0.79
CA SER A 65 10.79 -15.00 -2.20
C SER A 65 10.10 -13.93 -3.04
N VAL A 66 10.56 -13.74 -4.26
CA VAL A 66 9.90 -12.86 -5.24
C VAL A 66 8.41 -13.20 -5.39
N ARG A 67 8.08 -14.49 -5.41
CA ARG A 67 6.69 -14.97 -5.48
C ARG A 67 5.87 -14.58 -4.26
N GLU A 68 6.46 -14.64 -3.08
CA GLU A 68 5.82 -14.20 -1.83
C GLU A 68 5.58 -12.69 -1.86
N GLY A 69 6.57 -11.90 -2.29
CA GLY A 69 6.45 -10.46 -2.44
C GLY A 69 5.34 -10.06 -3.41
N LEU A 70 5.24 -10.75 -4.55
CA LEU A 70 4.16 -10.53 -5.50
C LEU A 70 2.78 -10.86 -4.89
N ALA A 71 2.65 -12.01 -4.22
CA ALA A 71 1.40 -12.43 -3.60
C ALA A 71 0.94 -11.45 -2.51
N VAL A 72 1.85 -10.98 -1.66
CA VAL A 72 1.58 -9.97 -0.64
C VAL A 72 1.15 -8.64 -1.28
N GLY A 73 1.88 -8.18 -2.27
CA GLY A 73 1.59 -6.92 -2.95
C GLY A 73 0.25 -6.92 -3.68
N VAL A 74 -0.09 -8.00 -4.38
CA VAL A 74 -1.41 -8.15 -5.01
C VAL A 74 -2.51 -8.15 -3.95
N THR A 75 -2.33 -8.88 -2.85
CA THR A 75 -3.28 -8.89 -1.74
C THR A 75 -3.51 -7.49 -1.18
N TRP A 76 -2.45 -6.71 -0.96
CA TRP A 76 -2.56 -5.35 -0.44
C TRP A 76 -3.22 -4.40 -1.43
N ALA A 77 -2.86 -4.46 -2.72
CA ALA A 77 -3.50 -3.64 -3.74
C ALA A 77 -5.01 -3.91 -3.83
N VAL A 78 -5.41 -5.19 -3.82
CA VAL A 78 -6.83 -5.59 -3.82
C VAL A 78 -7.54 -5.10 -2.56
N LEU A 79 -6.92 -5.24 -1.38
CA LEU A 79 -7.51 -4.76 -0.12
C LEU A 79 -7.68 -3.24 -0.12
N MET A 80 -6.72 -2.47 -0.64
CA MET A 80 -6.84 -1.01 -0.73
C MET A 80 -8.01 -0.61 -1.63
N VAL A 81 -8.09 -1.18 -2.83
CA VAL A 81 -9.21 -0.91 -3.75
C VAL A 81 -10.55 -1.32 -3.13
N ALA A 82 -10.63 -2.49 -2.51
CA ALA A 82 -11.87 -2.98 -1.89
C ALA A 82 -12.32 -2.08 -0.72
N ASN A 83 -11.40 -1.62 0.12
CA ASN A 83 -11.73 -0.72 1.23
C ASN A 83 -12.14 0.67 0.73
N ASP A 84 -11.47 1.21 -0.31
CA ASP A 84 -11.86 2.48 -0.93
C ASP A 84 -13.25 2.39 -1.54
N ILE A 85 -13.55 1.33 -2.29
CA ILE A 85 -14.90 1.09 -2.84
C ILE A 85 -15.92 0.97 -1.71
N GLY A 86 -15.62 0.23 -0.65
CA GLY A 86 -16.46 0.12 0.53
C GLY A 86 -16.75 1.49 1.13
N HIS A 87 -15.73 2.33 1.29
CA HIS A 87 -15.88 3.69 1.81
C HIS A 87 -16.78 4.55 0.89
N LEU A 88 -16.54 4.53 -0.43
CA LEU A 88 -17.31 5.29 -1.40
C LEU A 88 -18.79 4.89 -1.41
N LEU A 89 -19.07 3.60 -1.32
CA LEU A 89 -20.46 3.10 -1.28
C LEU A 89 -21.25 3.56 -0.05
N PHE A 90 -20.59 3.76 1.09
CA PHE A 90 -21.24 4.09 2.36
C PHE A 90 -21.22 5.59 2.69
N MET A 91 -20.23 6.33 2.21
CA MET A 91 -20.01 7.70 2.65
C MET A 91 -20.27 8.76 1.56
N GLU A 92 -20.07 8.43 0.30
CA GLU A 92 -20.27 9.36 -0.81
C GLU A 92 -20.81 8.63 -2.04
N PRO A 93 -21.91 9.08 -2.66
CA PRO A 93 -22.38 8.53 -3.93
C PRO A 93 -21.45 8.97 -5.06
N THR A 94 -20.32 8.27 -5.20
CA THR A 94 -19.31 8.56 -6.23
C THR A 94 -19.44 7.52 -7.34
N ASP A 95 -19.16 7.94 -8.57
CA ASP A 95 -19.06 7.03 -9.70
C ASP A 95 -17.87 6.06 -9.51
N ILE A 96 -18.19 4.81 -9.19
CA ILE A 96 -17.19 3.74 -9.01
C ILE A 96 -16.37 3.55 -10.29
N GLY A 97 -16.97 3.75 -11.47
CA GLY A 97 -16.27 3.67 -12.75
C GLY A 97 -15.18 4.75 -12.86
N ALA A 98 -15.50 5.98 -12.48
CA ALA A 98 -14.51 7.07 -12.44
C ALA A 98 -13.41 6.79 -11.41
N TYR A 99 -13.73 6.24 -10.24
CA TYR A 99 -12.74 5.80 -9.26
C TYR A 99 -11.80 4.73 -9.81
N LEU A 100 -12.34 3.67 -10.41
CA LEU A 100 -11.55 2.57 -10.94
C LEU A 100 -10.58 2.99 -12.05
N THR A 101 -10.95 3.99 -12.85
CA THR A 101 -10.10 4.49 -13.93
C THR A 101 -9.07 5.51 -13.48
N THR A 102 -9.35 6.28 -12.42
CA THR A 102 -8.51 7.40 -11.99
C THR A 102 -7.63 7.06 -10.78
N PHE A 103 -8.19 6.42 -9.77
CA PHE A 103 -7.51 6.20 -8.48
C PHE A 103 -6.99 4.77 -8.28
N ALA A 104 -7.75 3.75 -8.67
CA ALA A 104 -7.33 2.37 -8.50
C ALA A 104 -5.98 2.04 -9.17
N PRO A 105 -5.64 2.59 -10.35
CA PRO A 105 -4.32 2.39 -10.96
C PRO A 105 -3.15 2.86 -10.09
N LEU A 106 -3.38 3.81 -9.16
CA LEU A 106 -2.35 4.27 -8.24
C LEU A 106 -1.84 3.15 -7.31
N TYR A 107 -2.59 2.09 -7.11
CA TYR A 107 -2.18 0.95 -6.29
C TYR A 107 -1.47 -0.16 -7.09
N ALA A 108 -1.44 -0.07 -8.43
CA ALA A 108 -0.82 -1.09 -9.29
C ALA A 108 0.70 -1.22 -9.09
N TRP A 109 1.37 -0.19 -8.56
CA TRP A 109 2.81 -0.26 -8.24
C TRP A 109 3.12 -1.05 -6.95
N ILE A 110 2.13 -1.29 -6.07
CA ILE A 110 2.35 -2.00 -4.79
C ILE A 110 2.92 -3.40 -4.99
N PRO A 111 2.36 -4.24 -5.89
CA PRO A 111 2.95 -5.55 -6.19
C PRO A 111 4.40 -5.47 -6.68
N LEU A 112 4.72 -4.46 -7.47
CA LEU A 112 6.09 -4.23 -7.95
C LEU A 112 7.04 -3.88 -6.80
N ALA A 113 6.64 -2.93 -5.95
CA ALA A 113 7.45 -2.49 -4.80
C ALA A 113 7.71 -3.63 -3.82
N THR A 114 6.68 -4.39 -3.44
CA THR A 114 6.84 -5.55 -2.54
C THR A 114 7.70 -6.63 -3.16
N THR A 115 7.56 -6.90 -4.45
CA THR A 115 8.39 -7.87 -5.19
C THR A 115 9.86 -7.47 -5.16
N ILE A 116 10.18 -6.20 -5.38
CA ILE A 116 11.54 -5.67 -5.34
C ILE A 116 12.12 -5.78 -3.92
N VAL A 117 11.35 -5.39 -2.89
CA VAL A 117 11.78 -5.47 -1.48
C VAL A 117 12.12 -6.92 -1.12
N PHE A 118 11.25 -7.85 -1.47
CA PHE A 118 11.46 -9.27 -1.17
C PHE A 118 12.62 -9.86 -1.94
N GLY A 119 12.76 -9.54 -3.24
CA GLY A 119 13.88 -10.01 -4.05
C GLY A 119 15.23 -9.51 -3.53
N ARG A 120 15.34 -8.23 -3.15
CA ARG A 120 16.58 -7.63 -2.66
C ARG A 120 17.01 -8.14 -1.29
N LEU A 121 16.05 -8.40 -0.39
CA LEU A 121 16.36 -8.83 0.97
C LEU A 121 16.58 -10.34 1.07
N SER A 122 15.94 -11.17 0.22
CA SER A 122 16.17 -12.62 0.21
C SER A 122 17.60 -12.97 -0.25
N THR A 123 18.14 -12.27 -1.24
CA THR A 123 19.52 -12.50 -1.72
C THR A 123 20.59 -12.18 -0.67
N ARG A 124 20.32 -11.26 0.26
CA ARG A 124 21.25 -10.92 1.34
C ARG A 124 21.36 -12.01 2.41
N THR A 125 20.30 -12.73 2.68
CA THR A 125 20.30 -13.84 3.65
C THR A 125 21.05 -15.07 3.15
N GLU A 126 21.03 -15.32 1.84
CA GLU A 126 21.77 -16.44 1.25
C GLU A 126 23.30 -16.21 1.24
N HIS A 127 23.77 -14.96 1.20
CA HIS A 127 25.19 -14.62 1.21
C HIS A 127 25.78 -14.50 2.63
N ALA A 128 24.94 -14.50 3.65
CA ALA A 128 25.35 -14.38 5.06
C ALA A 128 25.35 -15.72 5.80
N ALA A 129 24.89 -16.79 5.15
CA ALA A 129 24.88 -18.16 5.64
C ALA A 129 26.00 -18.98 5.02
#